data_7f6776e5678119b923bb57868f06d200
#
_entry.id   7f6776e5678119b923bb57868f06d200
#
_cell.length_a   1.000
_cell.length_b   1.000
_cell.length_c   1.000
_cell.angle_alpha   90.00
_cell.angle_beta   90.00
_cell.angle_gamma   90.00
#
_symmetry.space_group_name_H-M   'P 1'
#
loop_
_entity.id
_entity.type
_entity.pdbx_description
1 polymer ?
#
loop_
_entity_poly.entity_id
_entity_poly.type
_entity_poly.pdbx_seq_one_letter_code
_entity_poly.pdbx_strand_id
1 'polypeptide(L)'
;MHIFSINYYLCTDFLQFEHYNRMNINIKKFIFFAFTTLAATPATAQDLLAKQAPIDRKMKAVDSIVLNKLIIEEERYNPSTDLYEDWNNVYAHRETALPDSFRIDLRGFCMPTPSRVVTSNFGARWGRQHKGLDIKVYVGDTIRAAFSGKIRIVKYEPKGYGKYVVIRHHNGLETIYGHMSKHLVVENQEVKAGDPIGLGGNTGRSTGSHLHFETRLCGVALNPALMFDFHNQDVTGDFYNFRRNRYAAESAQATRLRGVNGSSNSSVSGDDEDSDLAVTAPKASYAKASRYHKVKKGETLQSIARKCHTTVDALCKANRISKTKRLMPGQILKYN
;
A
#
# COMPACT_ATOMS: atom_id res chain seq x y z
N MET A 1 -16.85 -33.09 52.45
CA MET A 1 -16.54 -31.68 52.48
C MET A 1 -16.75 -31.02 51.10
N HIS A 2 -17.79 -31.45 50.35
CA HIS A 2 -18.05 -30.99 48.96
C HIS A 2 -19.52 -30.57 48.68
N ILE A 3 -20.32 -30.38 49.71
CA ILE A 3 -21.76 -30.08 49.57
C ILE A 3 -22.09 -28.60 49.86
N PHE A 4 -21.17 -27.86 50.48
CA PHE A 4 -21.43 -26.45 50.84
C PHE A 4 -21.06 -25.43 49.76
N SER A 5 -20.37 -25.82 48.67
CA SER A 5 -19.93 -24.88 47.62
C SER A 5 -20.95 -24.64 46.50
N ILE A 6 -21.92 -25.53 46.32
CA ILE A 6 -22.88 -25.44 45.20
C ILE A 6 -24.07 -24.50 45.54
N ASN A 7 -24.40 -24.34 46.81
CA ASN A 7 -25.51 -23.48 47.20
C ASN A 7 -25.20 -21.96 47.19
N TYR A 8 -23.94 -21.59 47.17
CA TYR A 8 -23.56 -20.15 47.14
C TYR A 8 -23.66 -19.55 45.74
N TYR A 9 -23.44 -20.34 44.68
CA TYR A 9 -23.56 -19.86 43.30
C TYR A 9 -25.02 -19.74 42.82
N LEU A 10 -25.90 -20.61 43.29
CA LEU A 10 -27.33 -20.57 42.93
C LEU A 10 -28.08 -19.39 43.55
N CYS A 11 -27.62 -18.88 44.70
CA CYS A 11 -28.27 -17.76 45.37
C CYS A 11 -27.88 -16.40 44.78
N THR A 12 -26.68 -16.29 44.23
CA THR A 12 -26.25 -15.04 43.58
C THR A 12 -26.89 -14.85 42.20
N ASP A 13 -27.08 -15.90 41.44
CA ASP A 13 -27.74 -15.84 40.14
C ASP A 13 -29.23 -15.54 40.21
N PHE A 14 -29.92 -16.05 41.29
CA PHE A 14 -31.34 -15.78 41.49
C PHE A 14 -31.60 -14.30 41.87
N LEU A 15 -30.76 -13.71 42.70
CA LEU A 15 -30.87 -12.29 43.08
C LEU A 15 -30.52 -11.35 41.90
N GLN A 16 -29.58 -11.74 41.02
CA GLN A 16 -29.28 -10.98 39.81
C GLN A 16 -30.40 -11.06 38.78
N PHE A 17 -31.08 -12.24 38.67
CA PHE A 17 -32.20 -12.41 37.77
C PHE A 17 -33.46 -11.63 38.20
N GLU A 18 -33.74 -11.54 39.50
CA GLU A 18 -34.82 -10.68 40.00
C GLU A 18 -34.52 -9.18 39.82
N HIS A 19 -33.29 -8.76 40.02
CA HIS A 19 -32.90 -7.36 39.82
C HIS A 19 -32.98 -6.96 38.32
N TYR A 20 -32.60 -7.87 37.42
CA TYR A 20 -32.69 -7.65 35.98
C TYR A 20 -34.16 -7.59 35.49
N ASN A 21 -35.02 -8.45 36.00
CA ASN A 21 -36.45 -8.43 35.67
C ASN A 21 -37.18 -7.21 36.24
N ARG A 22 -36.83 -6.72 37.43
CA ARG A 22 -37.38 -5.47 37.99
C ARG A 22 -36.99 -4.24 37.19
N MET A 23 -35.73 -4.16 36.72
CA MET A 23 -35.26 -3.06 35.86
C MET A 23 -35.98 -3.08 34.51
N ASN A 24 -36.17 -4.26 33.89
CA ASN A 24 -36.87 -4.39 32.61
C ASN A 24 -38.33 -3.99 32.67
N ILE A 25 -39.02 -4.26 33.79
CA ILE A 25 -40.43 -3.89 34.02
C ILE A 25 -40.54 -2.35 34.13
N ASN A 26 -39.59 -1.71 34.81
CA ASN A 26 -39.59 -0.25 34.96
C ASN A 26 -39.26 0.46 33.61
N ILE A 27 -38.35 -0.07 32.83
CA ILE A 27 -38.04 0.44 31.50
C ILE A 27 -39.24 0.31 30.54
N LYS A 28 -39.95 -0.84 30.57
CA LYS A 28 -41.16 -1.05 29.77
C LYS A 28 -42.30 -0.11 30.17
N LYS A 29 -42.47 0.17 31.46
CA LYS A 29 -43.44 1.16 31.95
C LYS A 29 -43.06 2.60 31.55
N PHE A 30 -41.78 2.90 31.58
CA PHE A 30 -41.28 4.24 31.19
C PHE A 30 -41.45 4.47 29.67
N ILE A 31 -41.17 3.43 28.86
CA ILE A 31 -41.38 3.50 27.40
C ILE A 31 -42.87 3.60 27.06
N PHE A 32 -43.73 2.87 27.79
CA PHE A 32 -45.19 2.94 27.58
C PHE A 32 -45.76 4.32 27.97
N PHE A 33 -45.23 4.96 29.05
CA PHE A 33 -45.66 6.28 29.49
C PHE A 33 -45.10 7.40 28.55
N ALA A 34 -43.89 7.22 28.01
CA ALA A 34 -43.31 8.12 26.99
C ALA A 34 -44.07 8.04 25.67
N PHE A 35 -44.60 6.88 25.29
CA PHE A 35 -45.40 6.70 24.06
C PHE A 35 -46.82 7.29 24.18
N THR A 36 -47.43 7.27 25.39
CA THR A 36 -48.79 7.82 25.61
C THR A 36 -48.79 9.34 25.72
N THR A 37 -47.68 9.97 26.16
CA THR A 37 -47.54 11.43 26.18
C THR A 37 -47.17 12.01 24.80
N LEU A 38 -46.61 11.20 23.88
CA LEU A 38 -46.26 11.64 22.53
C LEU A 38 -47.46 11.61 21.56
N ALA A 39 -48.57 10.93 21.94
CA ALA A 39 -49.76 10.83 21.12
C ALA A 39 -50.73 12.01 21.27
N ALA A 40 -50.40 13.04 22.11
CA ALA A 40 -51.33 14.13 22.46
C ALA A 40 -50.93 15.52 21.93
N THR A 41 -50.01 15.63 20.94
CA THR A 41 -49.74 16.91 20.28
C THR A 41 -50.09 16.82 18.77
N PRO A 42 -51.31 17.14 18.38
CA PRO A 42 -51.63 17.21 16.97
C PRO A 42 -51.18 18.57 16.40
N ALA A 43 -50.77 18.57 15.15
CA ALA A 43 -50.74 19.66 14.21
C ALA A 43 -49.49 20.53 14.03
N THR A 44 -48.53 20.63 14.95
CA THR A 44 -47.33 21.47 14.69
C THR A 44 -46.16 20.72 14.07
N ALA A 45 -46.07 19.39 14.28
CA ALA A 45 -44.98 18.57 13.74
C ALA A 45 -45.18 18.28 12.23
N GLN A 46 -46.42 18.14 11.74
CA GLN A 46 -46.69 17.91 10.32
C GLN A 46 -46.40 19.15 9.48
N ASP A 47 -46.60 20.35 10.02
CA ASP A 47 -46.35 21.60 9.31
C ASP A 47 -44.86 21.93 9.18
N LEU A 48 -44.03 21.51 10.16
CA LEU A 48 -42.57 21.59 10.10
C LEU A 48 -41.98 20.57 9.11
N LEU A 49 -42.49 19.35 9.08
CA LEU A 49 -42.11 18.33 8.10
C LEU A 49 -42.49 18.71 6.66
N ALA A 50 -43.68 19.33 6.46
CA ALA A 50 -44.10 19.82 5.16
C ALA A 50 -43.26 21.01 4.67
N LYS A 51 -42.76 21.87 5.56
CA LYS A 51 -41.87 22.98 5.22
C LYS A 51 -40.43 22.52 4.94
N GLN A 52 -39.95 21.41 5.54
CA GLN A 52 -38.63 20.82 5.28
C GLN A 52 -38.59 20.00 3.99
N ALA A 53 -39.71 19.39 3.56
CA ALA A 53 -39.76 18.53 2.38
C ALA A 53 -39.23 19.15 1.07
N PRO A 54 -39.43 20.46 0.76
CA PRO A 54 -38.82 21.10 -0.41
C PRO A 54 -37.30 21.33 -0.26
N ILE A 55 -36.84 21.57 0.95
CA ILE A 55 -35.42 21.75 1.25
C ILE A 55 -34.69 20.41 1.14
N ASP A 56 -35.26 19.34 1.69
CA ASP A 56 -34.71 17.98 1.62
C ASP A 56 -34.70 17.46 0.16
N ARG A 57 -35.67 17.79 -0.66
CA ARG A 57 -35.65 17.45 -2.10
C ARG A 57 -34.56 18.20 -2.86
N LYS A 58 -34.32 19.47 -2.55
CA LYS A 58 -33.21 20.23 -3.14
C LYS A 58 -31.86 19.73 -2.64
N MET A 59 -31.73 19.42 -1.36
CA MET A 59 -30.50 18.83 -0.79
C MET A 59 -30.23 17.45 -1.39
N LYS A 60 -31.22 16.55 -1.50
CA LYS A 60 -31.05 15.24 -2.15
C LYS A 60 -30.63 15.34 -3.62
N ALA A 61 -31.12 16.32 -4.35
CA ALA A 61 -30.74 16.52 -5.77
C ALA A 61 -29.32 17.09 -5.92
N VAL A 62 -28.90 17.97 -5.00
CA VAL A 62 -27.53 18.50 -4.98
C VAL A 62 -26.55 17.44 -4.48
N ASP A 63 -26.94 16.67 -3.46
CA ASP A 63 -26.11 15.61 -2.87
C ASP A 63 -25.79 14.49 -3.86
N SER A 64 -26.71 14.10 -4.74
CA SER A 64 -26.44 13.01 -5.68
C SER A 64 -25.42 13.38 -6.75
N ILE A 65 -25.36 14.64 -7.21
CA ILE A 65 -24.34 15.09 -8.17
C ILE A 65 -22.99 15.28 -7.49
N VAL A 66 -22.98 15.85 -6.28
CA VAL A 66 -21.77 16.02 -5.48
C VAL A 66 -21.25 14.67 -5.02
N LEU A 67 -22.15 13.78 -4.58
CA LEU A 67 -21.80 12.41 -4.18
C LEU A 67 -21.22 11.62 -5.36
N ASN A 68 -21.84 11.67 -6.55
CA ASN A 68 -21.29 11.02 -7.74
C ASN A 68 -19.94 11.60 -8.17
N LYS A 69 -19.73 12.92 -8.03
CA LYS A 69 -18.40 13.51 -8.28
C LYS A 69 -17.38 13.03 -7.27
N LEU A 70 -17.72 12.97 -5.98
CA LEU A 70 -16.84 12.47 -4.92
C LEU A 70 -16.54 10.98 -5.11
N ILE A 71 -17.53 10.16 -5.48
CA ILE A 71 -17.34 8.74 -5.81
C ILE A 71 -16.40 8.59 -7.00
N ILE A 72 -16.59 9.33 -8.09
CA ILE A 72 -15.71 9.30 -9.26
C ILE A 72 -14.31 9.81 -8.94
N GLU A 73 -14.16 10.81 -8.07
CA GLU A 73 -12.84 11.26 -7.60
C GLU A 73 -12.19 10.23 -6.67
N GLU A 74 -12.95 9.59 -5.79
CA GLU A 74 -12.46 8.55 -4.89
C GLU A 74 -12.07 7.29 -5.66
N GLU A 75 -12.85 6.84 -6.63
CA GLU A 75 -12.52 5.74 -7.56
C GLU A 75 -11.25 6.06 -8.37
N ARG A 76 -11.09 7.31 -8.80
CA ARG A 76 -9.89 7.76 -9.51
C ARG A 76 -8.66 7.80 -8.61
N TYR A 77 -8.83 8.06 -7.31
CA TYR A 77 -7.76 8.12 -6.31
C TYR A 77 -7.49 6.79 -5.62
N ASN A 78 -8.42 5.86 -5.64
CA ASN A 78 -8.34 4.59 -4.95
C ASN A 78 -8.74 3.40 -5.82
N PRO A 79 -7.95 3.07 -6.87
CA PRO A 79 -8.23 1.94 -7.74
C PRO A 79 -8.23 0.59 -7.02
N SER A 80 -7.84 0.54 -5.73
CA SER A 80 -7.94 -0.69 -4.95
C SER A 80 -9.37 -1.13 -4.68
N THR A 81 -10.36 -0.22 -4.71
CA THR A 81 -11.78 -0.56 -4.52
C THR A 81 -12.32 -1.44 -5.64
N ASP A 82 -11.86 -1.22 -6.87
CA ASP A 82 -12.28 -1.98 -8.04
C ASP A 82 -11.61 -3.36 -8.15
N LEU A 83 -10.42 -3.49 -7.55
CA LEU A 83 -9.61 -4.71 -7.61
C LEU A 83 -9.97 -5.73 -6.53
N TYR A 84 -10.51 -5.29 -5.41
CA TYR A 84 -10.72 -6.11 -4.23
C TYR A 84 -12.17 -6.02 -3.75
N GLU A 85 -12.94 -7.07 -3.95
CA GLU A 85 -14.34 -7.15 -3.54
C GLU A 85 -14.52 -7.09 -2.03
N ASP A 86 -13.57 -7.67 -1.25
CA ASP A 86 -13.68 -7.84 0.18
C ASP A 86 -12.53 -7.21 0.96
N TRP A 87 -12.84 -6.67 2.14
CA TRP A 87 -11.86 -6.38 3.18
C TRP A 87 -11.69 -7.57 4.11
N ASN A 88 -10.51 -8.21 4.12
CA ASN A 88 -10.25 -9.43 4.86
C ASN A 88 -8.98 -9.33 5.70
N ASN A 89 -9.12 -9.46 7.03
CA ASN A 89 -8.02 -9.45 8.00
C ASN A 89 -7.49 -10.86 8.34
N VAL A 90 -7.99 -11.92 7.68
CA VAL A 90 -7.67 -13.32 8.05
C VAL A 90 -6.51 -13.86 7.24
N TYR A 91 -6.59 -13.76 5.91
CA TYR A 91 -5.62 -14.36 5.00
C TYR A 91 -4.62 -13.35 4.48
N ALA A 92 -3.32 -13.64 4.60
CA ALA A 92 -2.25 -12.78 4.11
C ALA A 92 -2.37 -12.54 2.60
N HIS A 93 -2.80 -13.57 1.88
CA HIS A 93 -3.04 -13.49 0.44
C HIS A 93 -4.21 -14.40 0.06
N ARG A 94 -5.20 -13.82 -0.58
CA ARG A 94 -6.29 -14.51 -1.25
C ARG A 94 -6.24 -14.04 -2.71
N GLU A 95 -6.03 -14.99 -3.61
CA GLU A 95 -6.02 -14.68 -5.04
C GLU A 95 -7.45 -14.35 -5.48
N THR A 96 -7.59 -13.20 -6.12
CA THR A 96 -8.80 -12.75 -6.80
C THR A 96 -8.54 -12.65 -8.30
N ALA A 97 -9.51 -12.23 -9.08
CA ALA A 97 -9.35 -12.11 -10.53
C ALA A 97 -8.25 -11.09 -10.88
N LEU A 98 -7.07 -11.59 -11.28
CA LEU A 98 -5.96 -10.76 -11.72
C LEU A 98 -6.29 -10.15 -13.10
N PRO A 99 -6.28 -8.82 -13.28
CA PRO A 99 -6.52 -8.21 -14.59
C PRO A 99 -5.43 -8.56 -15.60
N ASP A 100 -5.74 -8.54 -16.90
CA ASP A 100 -4.74 -8.76 -17.97
C ASP A 100 -3.75 -7.61 -18.08
N SER A 101 -4.18 -6.39 -17.74
CA SER A 101 -3.33 -5.22 -17.64
C SER A 101 -3.84 -4.30 -16.54
N PHE A 102 -2.89 -3.68 -15.82
CA PHE A 102 -3.21 -2.69 -14.79
C PHE A 102 -2.08 -1.68 -14.66
N ARG A 103 -2.43 -0.39 -14.52
CA ARG A 103 -1.46 0.70 -14.34
C ARG A 103 -1.33 1.03 -12.87
N ILE A 104 -0.19 0.73 -12.29
CA ILE A 104 0.13 0.98 -10.89
C ILE A 104 0.83 2.34 -10.79
N ASP A 105 0.28 3.25 -9.99
CA ASP A 105 0.90 4.54 -9.67
C ASP A 105 1.98 4.35 -8.59
N LEU A 106 3.21 4.71 -8.89
CA LEU A 106 4.35 4.60 -7.97
C LEU A 106 4.75 5.95 -7.36
N ARG A 107 4.04 7.02 -7.68
CA ARG A 107 4.28 8.35 -7.09
C ARG A 107 3.90 8.37 -5.63
N GLY A 108 4.55 9.24 -4.85
CA GLY A 108 4.29 9.32 -3.41
C GLY A 108 4.78 8.12 -2.61
N PHE A 109 5.72 7.34 -3.15
CA PHE A 109 6.35 6.22 -2.47
C PHE A 109 7.32 6.67 -1.37
N CYS A 110 7.61 5.73 -0.47
CA CYS A 110 8.73 5.81 0.46
C CYS A 110 9.45 4.45 0.51
N MET A 111 10.78 4.45 0.48
CA MET A 111 11.52 3.20 0.67
C MET A 111 11.22 2.59 2.04
N PRO A 112 10.89 1.29 2.09
CA PRO A 112 10.58 0.60 3.36
C PRO A 112 11.74 0.59 4.36
N THR A 113 12.98 0.68 3.87
CA THR A 113 14.21 0.71 4.66
C THR A 113 15.28 1.51 3.92
N PRO A 114 16.18 2.21 4.64
CA PRO A 114 17.34 2.87 4.01
C PRO A 114 18.41 1.90 3.49
N SER A 115 18.26 0.60 3.74
CA SER A 115 19.20 -0.42 3.27
C SER A 115 19.21 -0.55 1.76
N ARG A 116 20.41 -0.62 1.18
CA ARG A 116 20.65 -0.79 -0.26
C ARG A 116 21.01 -2.23 -0.64
N VAL A 117 21.09 -3.12 0.36
CA VAL A 117 21.60 -4.49 0.18
C VAL A 117 20.45 -5.47 0.03
N VAL A 118 20.22 -5.93 -1.19
CA VAL A 118 19.33 -7.05 -1.49
C VAL A 118 20.11 -8.35 -1.23
N THR A 119 19.59 -9.20 -0.36
CA THR A 119 20.24 -10.48 0.03
C THR A 119 19.65 -11.69 -0.67
N SER A 120 18.42 -11.59 -1.19
CA SER A 120 17.79 -12.67 -1.94
C SER A 120 16.75 -12.14 -2.93
N ASN A 121 16.78 -12.72 -4.13
CA ASN A 121 15.90 -12.35 -5.24
C ASN A 121 14.51 -12.98 -5.13
N PHE A 122 13.55 -12.34 -5.79
CA PHE A 122 12.26 -12.93 -6.13
C PHE A 122 12.43 -14.10 -7.11
N GLY A 123 11.60 -15.12 -6.98
CA GLY A 123 11.54 -16.22 -7.92
C GLY A 123 11.95 -17.58 -7.36
N ALA A 124 12.19 -18.55 -8.23
CA ALA A 124 12.51 -19.92 -7.82
C ALA A 124 13.89 -20.01 -7.13
N ARG A 125 13.91 -20.64 -5.95
CA ARG A 125 15.17 -20.98 -5.24
C ARG A 125 14.99 -22.27 -4.44
N TRP A 126 15.95 -23.18 -4.50
CA TRP A 126 15.96 -24.44 -3.73
C TRP A 126 14.62 -25.21 -3.77
N GLY A 127 14.02 -25.32 -4.94
CA GLY A 127 12.74 -26.02 -5.13
C GLY A 127 11.50 -25.30 -4.57
N ARG A 128 11.63 -24.03 -4.18
CA ARG A 128 10.53 -23.20 -3.65
C ARG A 128 10.48 -21.86 -4.35
N GLN A 129 9.28 -21.28 -4.43
CA GLN A 129 9.07 -19.92 -4.94
C GLN A 129 9.28 -18.91 -3.82
N HIS A 130 10.25 -17.99 -3.98
CA HIS A 130 10.40 -16.81 -3.15
C HIS A 130 9.49 -15.70 -3.66
N LYS A 131 8.53 -15.29 -2.84
CA LYS A 131 7.44 -14.38 -3.26
C LYS A 131 7.76 -12.90 -3.07
N GLY A 132 8.98 -12.56 -2.61
CA GLY A 132 9.42 -11.20 -2.34
C GLY A 132 10.91 -11.00 -2.61
N LEU A 133 11.43 -9.87 -2.14
CA LEU A 133 12.86 -9.60 -1.99
C LEU A 133 13.23 -9.66 -0.52
N ASP A 134 14.41 -10.20 -0.22
CA ASP A 134 14.99 -10.09 1.11
C ASP A 134 16.01 -8.94 1.11
N ILE A 135 15.82 -7.97 2.00
CA ILE A 135 16.65 -6.78 2.13
C ILE A 135 17.35 -6.82 3.50
N LYS A 136 18.66 -6.61 3.54
CA LYS A 136 19.41 -6.60 4.78
C LYS A 136 18.93 -5.49 5.70
N VAL A 137 18.50 -5.85 6.91
CA VAL A 137 18.24 -4.93 8.01
C VAL A 137 18.77 -5.51 9.30
N TYR A 138 18.97 -4.66 10.31
CA TYR A 138 19.32 -5.09 11.66
C TYR A 138 18.07 -5.15 12.54
N VAL A 139 18.17 -5.93 13.62
CA VAL A 139 17.10 -5.97 14.62
C VAL A 139 16.93 -4.59 15.23
N GLY A 140 15.71 -4.03 15.15
CA GLY A 140 15.39 -2.69 15.65
C GLY A 140 15.39 -1.60 14.59
N ASP A 141 15.90 -1.85 13.37
CA ASP A 141 15.80 -0.89 12.27
C ASP A 141 14.33 -0.57 11.96
N THR A 142 14.02 0.70 11.74
CA THR A 142 12.65 1.12 11.44
C THR A 142 12.24 0.66 10.05
N ILE A 143 11.12 -0.07 9.98
CA ILE A 143 10.45 -0.44 8.73
C ILE A 143 9.28 0.51 8.50
N ARG A 144 9.16 1.02 7.27
CA ARG A 144 8.18 2.06 6.88
C ARG A 144 7.23 1.57 5.81
N ALA A 145 6.03 2.14 5.79
CA ALA A 145 5.04 1.90 4.74
C ALA A 145 5.54 2.43 3.39
N ALA A 146 5.48 1.60 2.34
CA ALA A 146 5.94 1.95 1.00
C ALA A 146 5.04 3.01 0.33
N PHE A 147 3.74 2.93 0.53
CA PHE A 147 2.73 3.87 0.05
C PHE A 147 1.70 4.13 1.13
N SER A 148 0.91 5.19 0.96
CA SER A 148 -0.28 5.42 1.79
C SER A 148 -1.32 4.33 1.58
N GLY A 149 -2.06 3.98 2.62
CA GLY A 149 -3.06 2.93 2.58
C GLY A 149 -3.54 2.52 3.95
N LYS A 150 -4.20 1.37 4.02
CA LYS A 150 -4.79 0.83 5.24
C LYS A 150 -4.16 -0.51 5.63
N ILE A 151 -3.81 -0.64 6.90
CA ILE A 151 -3.26 -1.87 7.47
C ILE A 151 -4.33 -2.96 7.43
N ARG A 152 -4.08 -4.02 6.66
CA ARG A 152 -5.03 -5.12 6.51
C ARG A 152 -4.76 -6.24 7.51
N ILE A 153 -3.49 -6.57 7.76
CA ILE A 153 -3.11 -7.67 8.67
C ILE A 153 -1.94 -7.24 9.54
N VAL A 154 -2.01 -7.59 10.83
CA VAL A 154 -0.91 -7.52 11.80
C VAL A 154 -0.90 -8.82 12.58
N LYS A 155 -0.04 -9.78 12.20
CA LYS A 155 -0.03 -11.13 12.77
C LYS A 155 1.37 -11.68 13.00
N TYR A 156 1.40 -12.83 13.69
CA TYR A 156 2.60 -13.62 13.90
C TYR A 156 2.40 -15.04 13.35
N GLU A 157 3.23 -15.42 12.38
CA GLU A 157 3.25 -16.74 11.77
C GLU A 157 4.63 -17.41 12.00
N PRO A 158 4.77 -18.26 13.03
CA PRO A 158 6.07 -18.80 13.46
C PRO A 158 6.81 -19.62 12.39
N LYS A 159 6.08 -20.31 11.51
CA LYS A 159 6.64 -21.18 10.47
C LYS A 159 6.71 -20.51 9.07
N GLY A 160 6.38 -19.22 8.99
CA GLY A 160 6.33 -18.45 7.76
C GLY A 160 6.93 -17.06 7.91
N TYR A 161 6.11 -16.03 7.74
CA TYR A 161 6.50 -14.62 7.76
C TYR A 161 7.04 -14.11 9.12
N GLY A 162 6.90 -14.86 10.22
CA GLY A 162 7.19 -14.33 11.55
C GLY A 162 6.17 -13.26 11.93
N LYS A 163 6.62 -12.20 12.60
CA LYS A 163 5.81 -11.01 12.77
C LYS A 163 5.78 -10.25 11.46
N TYR A 164 4.57 -10.03 10.94
CA TYR A 164 4.38 -9.40 9.64
C TYR A 164 3.20 -8.43 9.61
N VAL A 165 3.28 -7.50 8.67
CA VAL A 165 2.23 -6.52 8.37
C VAL A 165 1.87 -6.63 6.89
N VAL A 166 0.58 -6.55 6.58
CA VAL A 166 0.08 -6.41 5.21
C VAL A 166 -0.65 -5.07 5.09
N ILE A 167 -0.28 -4.28 4.10
CA ILE A 167 -0.91 -3.00 3.81
C ILE A 167 -1.57 -3.09 2.43
N ARG A 168 -2.84 -2.69 2.34
CA ARG A 168 -3.51 -2.43 1.06
C ARG A 168 -3.40 -0.95 0.76
N HIS A 169 -2.82 -0.63 -0.38
CA HIS A 169 -2.54 0.74 -0.82
C HIS A 169 -3.61 1.24 -1.79
N HIS A 170 -3.81 2.54 -1.85
CA HIS A 170 -4.78 3.16 -2.75
C HIS A 170 -4.47 2.91 -4.24
N ASN A 171 -3.20 2.69 -4.60
CA ASN A 171 -2.76 2.39 -5.97
C ASN A 171 -3.05 0.94 -6.44
N GLY A 172 -3.77 0.16 -5.65
CA GLY A 172 -4.15 -1.22 -5.96
C GLY A 172 -3.13 -2.28 -5.56
N LEU A 173 -1.93 -1.90 -5.09
CA LEU A 173 -0.97 -2.86 -4.55
C LEU A 173 -1.31 -3.25 -3.12
N GLU A 174 -0.95 -4.48 -2.75
CA GLU A 174 -0.69 -4.88 -1.37
C GLU A 174 0.81 -5.09 -1.17
N THR A 175 1.32 -4.68 -0.02
CA THR A 175 2.70 -4.97 0.39
C THR A 175 2.72 -5.78 1.67
N ILE A 176 3.68 -6.72 1.76
CA ILE A 176 3.91 -7.55 2.95
C ILE A 176 5.30 -7.26 3.46
N TYR A 177 5.39 -7.04 4.77
CA TYR A 177 6.62 -6.78 5.51
C TYR A 177 6.80 -7.88 6.55
N GLY A 178 7.70 -8.82 6.30
CA GLY A 178 7.92 -10.00 7.13
C GLY A 178 9.16 -9.90 8.03
N HIS A 179 9.28 -10.89 8.92
CA HIS A 179 10.40 -11.14 9.84
C HIS A 179 10.66 -10.03 10.86
N MET A 180 9.66 -9.18 11.13
CA MET A 180 9.77 -8.07 12.09
C MET A 180 10.04 -8.56 13.52
N SER A 181 10.72 -7.75 14.33
CA SER A 181 10.86 -7.95 15.77
C SER A 181 9.68 -7.38 16.55
N LYS A 182 9.07 -6.29 16.06
CA LYS A 182 7.94 -5.61 16.70
C LYS A 182 7.03 -4.97 15.66
N HIS A 183 5.71 -5.06 15.87
CA HIS A 183 4.72 -4.25 15.17
C HIS A 183 4.57 -2.90 15.87
N LEU A 184 4.38 -1.82 15.09
CA LEU A 184 4.11 -0.45 15.59
C LEU A 184 2.71 0.04 15.19
N VAL A 185 1.95 -0.78 14.48
CA VAL A 185 0.62 -0.49 13.95
C VAL A 185 -0.36 -1.58 14.34
N VAL A 186 -1.66 -1.29 14.15
CA VAL A 186 -2.76 -2.24 14.38
C VAL A 186 -3.58 -2.42 13.10
N GLU A 187 -4.36 -3.50 13.04
CA GLU A 187 -5.26 -3.76 11.90
C GLU A 187 -6.28 -2.63 11.74
N ASN A 188 -6.62 -2.33 10.50
CA ASN A 188 -7.54 -1.28 10.06
C ASN A 188 -7.05 0.17 10.29
N GLN A 189 -5.82 0.36 10.76
CA GLN A 189 -5.20 1.68 10.87
C GLN A 189 -4.85 2.24 9.50
N GLU A 190 -5.16 3.51 9.25
CA GLU A 190 -4.65 4.25 8.09
C GLU A 190 -3.21 4.68 8.32
N VAL A 191 -2.39 4.57 7.28
CA VAL A 191 -0.98 4.96 7.29
C VAL A 191 -0.63 5.74 6.03
N LYS A 192 0.31 6.67 6.18
CA LYS A 192 0.90 7.41 5.06
C LYS A 192 2.20 6.75 4.62
N ALA A 193 2.58 6.97 3.36
CA ALA A 193 3.91 6.57 2.89
C ALA A 193 5.00 7.13 3.82
N GLY A 194 5.90 6.27 4.29
CA GLY A 194 6.96 6.64 5.21
C GLY A 194 6.63 6.51 6.70
N ASP A 195 5.38 6.26 7.07
CA ASP A 195 5.03 6.03 8.47
C ASP A 195 5.72 4.76 8.99
N PRO A 196 6.23 4.76 10.25
CA PRO A 196 6.84 3.60 10.86
C PRO A 196 5.76 2.54 11.16
N ILE A 197 5.91 1.34 10.60
CA ILE A 197 4.96 0.24 10.75
C ILE A 197 5.47 -0.91 11.61
N GLY A 198 6.79 -0.98 11.82
CA GLY A 198 7.41 -2.01 12.63
C GLY A 198 8.91 -1.86 12.71
N LEU A 199 9.54 -2.81 13.39
CA LEU A 199 10.97 -2.88 13.55
C LEU A 199 11.53 -4.13 12.89
N GLY A 200 12.66 -4.01 12.21
CA GLY A 200 13.43 -5.10 11.63
C GLY A 200 13.71 -6.20 12.63
N GLY A 201 13.81 -7.44 12.18
CA GLY A 201 14.00 -8.58 13.05
C GLY A 201 14.46 -9.84 12.34
N ASN A 202 14.27 -10.96 13.03
CA ASN A 202 14.62 -12.30 12.57
C ASN A 202 13.59 -13.33 13.05
N THR A 203 12.30 -12.99 13.00
CA THR A 203 11.22 -13.87 13.48
C THR A 203 10.65 -14.74 12.35
N GLY A 204 9.99 -15.85 12.71
CA GLY A 204 9.46 -16.80 11.75
C GLY A 204 10.53 -17.68 11.10
N ARG A 205 10.31 -18.06 9.83
CA ARG A 205 11.25 -18.88 9.07
C ARG A 205 12.33 -17.99 8.43
N SER A 206 13.25 -17.52 9.25
CA SER A 206 14.37 -16.67 8.86
C SER A 206 15.68 -17.21 9.40
N THR A 207 16.76 -17.14 8.61
CA THR A 207 18.11 -17.59 8.97
C THR A 207 19.04 -16.46 9.41
N GLY A 208 18.58 -15.22 9.32
CA GLY A 208 19.34 -14.02 9.69
C GLY A 208 18.47 -12.77 9.56
N SER A 209 18.86 -11.68 10.23
CA SER A 209 18.05 -10.46 10.24
C SER A 209 17.95 -9.86 8.85
N HIS A 210 16.72 -9.77 8.33
CA HIS A 210 16.37 -9.15 7.06
C HIS A 210 14.90 -8.72 7.04
N LEU A 211 14.55 -7.82 6.15
CA LEU A 211 13.17 -7.52 5.76
C LEU A 211 12.80 -8.41 4.58
N HIS A 212 11.81 -9.26 4.75
CA HIS A 212 11.13 -9.91 3.63
C HIS A 212 10.04 -8.97 3.11
N PHE A 213 10.21 -8.47 1.87
CA PHE A 213 9.34 -7.48 1.27
C PHE A 213 8.65 -8.05 0.04
N GLU A 214 7.31 -8.11 0.07
CA GLU A 214 6.51 -8.53 -1.08
C GLU A 214 5.67 -7.39 -1.63
N THR A 215 5.43 -7.41 -2.94
CA THR A 215 4.38 -6.64 -3.61
C THR A 215 3.40 -7.60 -4.23
N ARG A 216 2.10 -7.33 -4.09
CA ARG A 216 1.03 -8.18 -4.61
C ARG A 216 -0.01 -7.34 -5.33
N LEU A 217 -0.59 -7.93 -6.39
CA LEU A 217 -1.75 -7.42 -7.10
C LEU A 217 -2.80 -8.53 -7.11
N CYS A 218 -4.00 -8.27 -6.58
CA CYS A 218 -5.09 -9.26 -6.48
C CYS A 218 -4.63 -10.58 -5.80
N GLY A 219 -3.80 -10.49 -4.74
CA GLY A 219 -3.24 -11.65 -4.04
C GLY A 219 -2.05 -12.31 -4.73
N VAL A 220 -1.82 -12.07 -6.02
CA VAL A 220 -0.70 -12.63 -6.78
C VAL A 220 0.59 -11.87 -6.49
N ALA A 221 1.65 -12.59 -6.11
CA ALA A 221 2.96 -11.98 -5.83
C ALA A 221 3.61 -11.47 -7.12
N LEU A 222 3.94 -10.19 -7.13
CA LEU A 222 4.73 -9.55 -8.18
C LEU A 222 6.18 -9.36 -7.70
N ASN A 223 7.14 -9.40 -8.63
CA ASN A 223 8.53 -9.13 -8.31
C ASN A 223 8.72 -7.66 -7.89
N PRO A 224 9.10 -7.37 -6.64
CA PRO A 224 9.25 -5.98 -6.20
C PRO A 224 10.31 -5.20 -6.99
N ALA A 225 11.32 -5.87 -7.57
CA ALA A 225 12.34 -5.23 -8.41
C ALA A 225 11.79 -4.60 -9.71
N LEU A 226 10.53 -4.91 -10.09
CA LEU A 226 9.84 -4.21 -11.17
C LEU A 226 9.54 -2.76 -10.83
N MET A 227 9.29 -2.47 -9.57
CA MET A 227 8.79 -1.19 -9.08
C MET A 227 9.81 -0.47 -8.18
N PHE A 228 10.63 -1.22 -7.42
CA PHE A 228 11.57 -0.69 -6.43
C PHE A 228 13.01 -0.98 -6.82
N ASP A 229 13.85 0.05 -6.78
CA ASP A 229 15.30 -0.04 -6.88
C ASP A 229 15.94 0.25 -5.54
N PHE A 230 16.17 -0.79 -4.74
CA PHE A 230 16.77 -0.66 -3.41
C PHE A 230 18.23 -0.16 -3.47
N HIS A 231 18.98 -0.46 -4.54
CA HIS A 231 20.35 0.02 -4.69
C HIS A 231 20.41 1.53 -4.86
N ASN A 232 19.47 2.11 -5.64
CA ASN A 232 19.37 3.54 -5.87
C ASN A 232 18.44 4.24 -4.88
N GLN A 233 17.68 3.51 -4.05
CA GLN A 233 16.68 4.04 -3.11
C GLN A 233 15.62 4.88 -3.83
N ASP A 234 15.11 4.33 -4.94
CA ASP A 234 14.13 5.01 -5.80
C ASP A 234 13.16 4.00 -6.40
N VAL A 235 12.08 4.46 -6.99
CA VAL A 235 11.20 3.65 -7.83
C VAL A 235 11.71 3.65 -9.28
N THR A 236 11.27 2.67 -10.05
CA THR A 236 11.71 2.49 -11.44
C THR A 236 11.10 3.49 -12.41
N GLY A 237 10.07 4.23 -11.98
CA GLY A 237 9.37 5.27 -12.74
C GLY A 237 8.11 5.71 -12.04
N ASP A 238 7.37 6.68 -12.61
CA ASP A 238 6.13 7.20 -12.03
C ASP A 238 5.01 6.14 -12.01
N PHE A 239 5.04 5.20 -12.95
CA PHE A 239 4.03 4.16 -13.13
C PHE A 239 4.68 2.85 -13.55
N TYR A 240 4.14 1.74 -13.06
CA TYR A 240 4.38 0.41 -13.60
C TYR A 240 3.11 -0.07 -14.31
N ASN A 241 3.24 -0.43 -15.61
CA ASN A 241 2.15 -0.97 -16.38
C ASN A 241 2.24 -2.51 -16.38
N PHE A 242 1.55 -3.13 -15.44
CA PHE A 242 1.44 -4.59 -15.39
C PHE A 242 0.75 -5.12 -16.66
N ARG A 243 1.34 -6.15 -17.24
CA ARG A 243 0.76 -6.91 -18.36
C ARG A 243 1.06 -8.39 -18.15
N ARG A 244 0.00 -9.19 -18.02
CA ARG A 244 0.11 -10.62 -17.70
C ARG A 244 1.04 -11.37 -18.67
N ASN A 245 0.94 -11.11 -19.96
CA ASN A 245 1.72 -11.77 -21.02
C ASN A 245 3.20 -11.33 -21.07
N ARG A 246 3.59 -10.21 -20.44
CA ARG A 246 4.97 -9.71 -20.43
C ARG A 246 5.64 -9.82 -19.07
N TYR A 247 4.85 -10.04 -18.04
CA TYR A 247 5.32 -10.01 -16.65
C TYR A 247 6.53 -10.92 -16.40
N ALA A 248 6.54 -12.14 -16.92
CA ALA A 248 7.63 -13.11 -16.68
C ALA A 248 8.98 -12.61 -17.22
N ALA A 249 8.99 -12.08 -18.45
CA ALA A 249 10.20 -11.53 -19.08
C ALA A 249 10.67 -10.25 -18.36
N GLU A 250 9.72 -9.34 -18.04
CA GLU A 250 10.02 -8.11 -17.30
C GLU A 250 10.56 -8.42 -15.89
N SER A 251 10.00 -9.42 -15.20
CA SER A 251 10.46 -9.86 -13.88
C SER A 251 11.89 -10.42 -13.92
N ALA A 252 12.22 -11.24 -14.93
CA ALA A 252 13.57 -11.77 -15.10
C ALA A 252 14.57 -10.64 -15.38
N GLN A 253 14.22 -9.68 -16.22
CA GLN A 253 15.05 -8.50 -16.50
C GLN A 253 15.24 -7.63 -15.25
N ALA A 254 14.17 -7.36 -14.48
CA ALA A 254 14.24 -6.59 -13.25
C ALA A 254 15.16 -7.24 -12.20
N THR A 255 15.08 -8.57 -12.05
CA THR A 255 15.97 -9.34 -11.17
C THR A 255 17.44 -9.20 -11.58
N ARG A 256 17.73 -9.26 -12.88
CA ARG A 256 19.12 -9.07 -13.38
C ARG A 256 19.65 -7.66 -13.12
N LEU A 257 18.81 -6.64 -13.27
CA LEU A 257 19.22 -5.23 -13.13
C LEU A 257 19.28 -4.78 -11.66
N ARG A 258 18.41 -5.28 -10.79
CA ARG A 258 18.16 -4.75 -9.43
C ARG A 258 18.17 -5.83 -8.34
N GLY A 259 18.49 -7.07 -8.69
CA GLY A 259 18.62 -8.18 -7.75
C GLY A 259 19.94 -8.15 -6.98
N VAL A 260 20.24 -9.27 -6.29
CA VAL A 260 21.47 -9.44 -5.47
C VAL A 260 22.75 -9.04 -6.20
N ASN A 261 22.86 -9.41 -7.48
CA ASN A 261 24.00 -9.11 -8.34
C ASN A 261 23.73 -7.92 -9.26
N GLY A 262 22.63 -7.18 -9.04
CA GLY A 262 22.28 -6.02 -9.83
C GLY A 262 23.34 -4.92 -9.64
N SER A 263 23.98 -4.50 -10.74
CA SER A 263 24.88 -3.37 -10.74
C SER A 263 24.16 -2.18 -11.38
N SER A 264 24.10 -1.06 -10.67
CA SER A 264 23.63 0.20 -11.22
C SER A 264 24.59 0.79 -12.28
N ASN A 265 25.72 0.12 -12.56
CA ASN A 265 26.75 0.50 -13.53
C ASN A 265 27.09 -0.67 -14.46
N SER A 266 26.17 -1.13 -15.28
CA SER A 266 26.55 -1.85 -16.49
C SER A 266 26.57 -0.85 -17.66
N SER A 267 27.71 -0.18 -17.86
CA SER A 267 28.21 0.14 -19.18
C SER A 267 28.23 -1.19 -19.94
N VAL A 268 27.41 -1.29 -20.96
CA VAL A 268 27.44 -2.39 -21.93
C VAL A 268 28.75 -2.25 -22.67
N SER A 269 29.78 -3.03 -22.30
CA SER A 269 30.84 -3.46 -23.19
C SER A 269 30.36 -4.78 -23.79
N GLY A 270 30.11 -4.76 -25.10
CA GLY A 270 29.86 -5.95 -25.87
C GLY A 270 31.13 -6.81 -25.89
N ASP A 271 30.89 -8.05 -26.08
CA ASP A 271 31.60 -9.08 -26.79
C ASP A 271 31.33 -10.40 -26.09
N ASP A 272 30.50 -11.22 -26.70
CA ASP A 272 30.75 -12.64 -26.89
C ASP A 272 29.68 -13.21 -27.85
N GLU A 273 30.21 -13.78 -28.91
CA GLU A 273 29.53 -14.39 -30.06
C GLU A 273 28.86 -15.74 -29.70
N ASP A 274 27.93 -16.08 -30.58
CA ASP A 274 27.40 -17.39 -30.96
C ASP A 274 26.38 -18.09 -30.04
N SER A 275 25.13 -18.02 -30.49
CA SER A 275 24.39 -19.17 -31.04
C SER A 275 23.04 -18.73 -31.62
N ASP A 276 22.86 -19.10 -32.89
CA ASP A 276 21.67 -18.97 -33.72
C ASP A 276 20.39 -19.43 -33.05
N LEU A 277 19.36 -18.61 -33.06
CA LEU A 277 17.99 -18.93 -33.46
C LEU A 277 17.24 -17.63 -33.77
N ALA A 278 17.08 -17.39 -35.08
CA ALA A 278 16.34 -16.28 -35.63
C ALA A 278 14.86 -16.35 -35.30
N VAL A 279 14.35 -15.34 -34.55
CA VAL A 279 12.95 -14.93 -34.66
C VAL A 279 12.94 -13.41 -34.80
N THR A 280 12.67 -12.96 -36.02
CA THR A 280 12.49 -11.56 -36.37
C THR A 280 11.28 -10.97 -35.68
N ALA A 281 11.52 -10.03 -34.71
CA ALA A 281 10.49 -9.15 -34.17
C ALA A 281 10.88 -7.69 -34.46
N PRO A 282 9.94 -6.81 -34.82
CA PRO A 282 10.22 -5.45 -35.26
C PRO A 282 10.86 -4.62 -34.15
N LYS A 283 11.94 -3.89 -34.50
CA LYS A 283 12.58 -2.89 -33.65
C LYS A 283 11.60 -1.77 -33.29
N ALA A 284 11.00 -1.86 -32.09
CA ALA A 284 10.36 -0.71 -31.49
C ALA A 284 11.45 0.16 -30.84
N SER A 285 11.59 1.38 -31.32
CA SER A 285 12.46 2.41 -30.72
C SER A 285 11.97 2.70 -29.30
N TYR A 286 12.69 2.23 -28.30
CA TYR A 286 12.41 2.56 -26.90
C TYR A 286 12.72 4.02 -26.66
N ALA A 287 11.69 4.84 -26.39
CA ALA A 287 11.85 6.17 -25.87
C ALA A 287 12.61 6.05 -24.53
N LYS A 288 13.77 6.73 -24.46
CA LYS A 288 14.64 6.76 -23.28
C LYS A 288 13.83 7.23 -22.07
N ALA A 289 13.75 6.41 -21.01
CA ALA A 289 12.96 6.72 -19.82
C ALA A 289 13.43 8.07 -19.24
N SER A 290 12.49 8.97 -19.03
CA SER A 290 12.75 10.29 -18.45
C SER A 290 13.00 10.16 -16.95
N ARG A 291 14.08 10.74 -16.45
CA ARG A 291 14.46 10.81 -15.05
C ARG A 291 14.23 12.23 -14.52
N TYR A 292 14.07 12.38 -13.20
CA TYR A 292 13.79 13.67 -12.58
C TYR A 292 14.78 13.95 -11.44
N HIS A 293 15.19 15.23 -11.31
CA HIS A 293 16.05 15.72 -10.22
C HIS A 293 15.36 16.86 -9.49
N LYS A 294 15.25 16.77 -8.15
CA LYS A 294 14.73 17.85 -7.30
C LYS A 294 15.89 18.78 -6.93
N VAL A 295 15.84 20.02 -7.36
CA VAL A 295 16.86 21.05 -7.12
C VAL A 295 17.02 21.31 -5.62
N LYS A 296 18.23 21.21 -5.10
CA LYS A 296 18.58 21.56 -3.73
C LYS A 296 19.06 23.01 -3.66
N LYS A 297 19.05 23.60 -2.45
CA LYS A 297 19.55 24.96 -2.22
C LYS A 297 21.02 25.05 -2.64
N GLY A 298 21.36 25.99 -3.53
CA GLY A 298 22.72 26.22 -4.04
C GLY A 298 23.12 25.39 -5.28
N GLU A 299 22.26 24.45 -5.76
CA GLU A 299 22.57 23.75 -7.01
C GLU A 299 22.36 24.63 -8.23
N THR A 300 23.24 24.46 -9.22
CA THR A 300 23.21 25.16 -10.53
C THR A 300 22.89 24.15 -11.63
N LEU A 301 22.47 24.64 -12.81
CA LEU A 301 22.27 23.78 -13.99
C LEU A 301 23.51 22.96 -14.33
N GLN A 302 24.71 23.52 -14.14
CA GLN A 302 25.97 22.82 -14.39
C GLN A 302 26.23 21.71 -13.36
N SER A 303 25.99 21.98 -12.06
CA SER A 303 26.17 20.96 -11.01
C SER A 303 25.20 19.82 -11.17
N ILE A 304 23.95 20.13 -11.54
CA ILE A 304 22.89 19.12 -11.78
C ILE A 304 23.20 18.30 -13.04
N ALA A 305 23.61 18.95 -14.13
CA ALA A 305 23.96 18.26 -15.36
C ALA A 305 25.12 17.26 -15.16
N ARG A 306 26.15 17.62 -14.40
CA ARG A 306 27.24 16.70 -14.01
C ARG A 306 26.74 15.54 -13.18
N LYS A 307 25.91 15.82 -12.18
CA LYS A 307 25.35 14.83 -11.26
C LYS A 307 24.41 13.83 -11.96
N CYS A 308 23.68 14.31 -12.96
CA CYS A 308 22.72 13.52 -13.73
C CYS A 308 23.35 12.92 -15.00
N HIS A 309 24.66 13.03 -15.18
CA HIS A 309 25.39 12.53 -16.36
C HIS A 309 24.76 12.99 -17.69
N THR A 310 24.36 14.27 -17.74
CA THR A 310 23.75 14.92 -18.91
C THR A 310 24.44 16.26 -19.22
N THR A 311 24.08 16.88 -20.33
CA THR A 311 24.58 18.21 -20.66
C THR A 311 23.60 19.30 -20.21
N VAL A 312 24.09 20.51 -19.95
CA VAL A 312 23.24 21.67 -19.62
C VAL A 312 22.22 21.91 -20.73
N ASP A 313 22.64 21.73 -22.00
CA ASP A 313 21.77 21.90 -23.17
C ASP A 313 20.63 20.88 -23.20
N ALA A 314 20.92 19.61 -22.94
CA ALA A 314 19.92 18.56 -22.86
C ALA A 314 18.95 18.80 -21.70
N LEU A 315 19.46 19.21 -20.53
CA LEU A 315 18.66 19.54 -19.36
C LEU A 315 17.75 20.74 -19.62
N CYS A 316 18.25 21.80 -20.24
CA CYS A 316 17.47 22.99 -20.62
C CYS A 316 16.38 22.65 -21.64
N LYS A 317 16.72 21.88 -22.68
CA LYS A 317 15.78 21.42 -23.71
C LYS A 317 14.66 20.55 -23.14
N ALA A 318 15.02 19.60 -22.27
CA ALA A 318 14.04 18.67 -21.62
C ALA A 318 13.03 19.41 -20.74
N ASN A 319 13.44 20.56 -20.15
CA ASN A 319 12.62 21.33 -19.21
C ASN A 319 12.07 22.63 -19.79
N ARG A 320 12.39 22.97 -21.07
CA ARG A 320 11.99 24.20 -21.74
C ARG A 320 12.43 25.47 -20.96
N ILE A 321 13.64 25.44 -20.41
CA ILE A 321 14.23 26.56 -19.66
C ILE A 321 15.47 27.10 -20.36
N SER A 322 15.77 28.40 -20.17
CA SER A 322 17.00 29.01 -20.67
C SER A 322 18.21 28.65 -19.80
N LYS A 323 19.42 28.69 -20.38
CA LYS A 323 20.69 28.45 -19.64
C LYS A 323 20.93 29.47 -18.53
N THR A 324 20.32 30.64 -18.63
CA THR A 324 20.45 31.76 -17.69
C THR A 324 19.36 31.71 -16.59
N LYS A 325 18.41 30.77 -16.67
CA LYS A 325 17.34 30.68 -15.68
C LYS A 325 17.86 30.30 -14.29
N ARG A 326 17.53 31.15 -13.30
CA ARG A 326 17.80 30.85 -11.89
C ARG A 326 16.88 29.71 -11.42
N LEU A 327 17.46 28.64 -10.88
CA LEU A 327 16.74 27.52 -10.34
C LEU A 327 16.22 27.82 -8.92
N MET A 328 15.03 27.34 -8.60
CA MET A 328 14.45 27.45 -7.26
C MET A 328 14.66 26.14 -6.50
N PRO A 329 15.03 26.19 -5.20
CA PRO A 329 15.04 25.00 -4.37
C PRO A 329 13.66 24.31 -4.37
N GLY A 330 13.65 22.99 -4.56
CA GLY A 330 12.41 22.22 -4.69
C GLY A 330 11.88 22.08 -6.13
N GLN A 331 12.40 22.83 -7.10
CA GLN A 331 12.04 22.67 -8.52
C GLN A 331 12.45 21.29 -9.02
N ILE A 332 11.57 20.66 -9.81
CA ILE A 332 11.84 19.35 -10.42
C ILE A 332 12.31 19.55 -11.85
N LEU A 333 13.45 19.00 -12.19
CA LEU A 333 14.02 19.02 -13.53
C LEU A 333 14.03 17.62 -14.13
N LYS A 334 13.50 17.49 -15.34
CA LYS A 334 13.53 16.27 -16.15
C LYS A 334 14.87 16.15 -16.86
N TYR A 335 15.45 14.94 -16.89
CA TYR A 335 16.65 14.64 -17.68
C TYR A 335 16.55 13.22 -18.28
N ASN A 336 17.27 13.00 -19.38
CA ASN A 336 17.27 11.73 -20.11
C ASN A 336 18.67 11.15 -20.14
#